data_0b93538fda58a07de541d26c19ac4190
#
_entry.id   0b93538fda58a07de541d26c19ac4190
#
_cell.length_a   1.000
_cell.length_b   1.000
_cell.length_c   1.000
_cell.angle_alpha   90.00
_cell.angle_beta   90.00
_cell.angle_gamma   90.00
#
_symmetry.space_group_name_H-M   'P 1'
#
loop_
_entity.id
_entity.type
_entity.pdbx_description
1 polymer ?
#
loop_
_entity_poly.entity_id
_entity_poly.type
_entity_poly.pdbx_seq_one_letter_code
_entity_poly.pdbx_strand_id
1 'polypeptide(L)'
;MAVKSRVLITGASGLLGRAIMKQFSNSDKWEVLGLAHSRAAETLKKADLLDFDETKPIVKEFKPQVLIHSAAERRPDVVENDEETCTKMNVGVTETLAKAMNELNSDLEIPEHFMLYISTDYVFDGSSPPYKPTL
;
A
#
# COMPACT_ATOMS: atom_id res chain seq x y z
N MET A 1 2.23 22.79 -18.70
CA MET A 1 1.61 22.27 -17.47
C MET A 1 2.53 21.27 -16.81
N ALA A 2 2.69 21.38 -15.52
CA ALA A 2 3.49 20.40 -14.77
C ALA A 2 2.77 19.07 -14.73
N VAL A 3 3.51 17.98 -14.96
CA VAL A 3 2.99 16.63 -14.81
C VAL A 3 2.90 16.32 -13.30
N LYS A 4 1.73 15.85 -12.87
CA LYS A 4 1.54 15.45 -11.46
C LYS A 4 2.29 14.15 -11.18
N SER A 5 2.88 14.08 -10.00
CA SER A 5 3.38 12.82 -9.49
C SER A 5 2.20 11.93 -9.11
N ARG A 6 2.38 10.61 -9.20
CA ARG A 6 1.31 9.66 -8.91
C ARG A 6 1.58 8.91 -7.62
N VAL A 7 0.55 8.79 -6.79
CA VAL A 7 0.61 7.99 -5.55
C VAL A 7 -0.52 6.95 -5.57
N LEU A 8 -0.15 5.72 -5.29
CA LEU A 8 -1.09 4.60 -5.14
C LEU A 8 -1.16 4.25 -3.66
N ILE A 9 -2.37 4.14 -3.12
CA ILE A 9 -2.60 3.88 -1.70
C ILE A 9 -3.44 2.62 -1.56
N THR A 10 -2.90 1.59 -0.90
CA THR A 10 -3.67 0.40 -0.56
C THR A 10 -4.36 0.61 0.79
N GLY A 11 -5.44 -0.14 1.04
CA GLY A 11 -6.21 0.04 2.27
C GLY A 11 -6.84 1.43 2.36
N ALA A 12 -7.20 2.00 1.21
CA ALA A 12 -7.64 3.39 1.10
C ALA A 12 -8.97 3.67 1.81
N SER A 13 -9.77 2.64 2.06
CA SER A 13 -11.04 2.79 2.80
C SER A 13 -10.89 2.59 4.31
N GLY A 14 -9.71 2.17 4.78
CA GLY A 14 -9.44 2.01 6.21
C GLY A 14 -9.21 3.35 6.91
N LEU A 15 -9.04 3.31 8.23
CA LEU A 15 -8.90 4.52 9.03
C LEU A 15 -7.69 5.37 8.61
N LEU A 16 -6.51 4.75 8.54
CA LEU A 16 -5.29 5.44 8.12
C LEU A 16 -5.32 5.76 6.62
N GLY A 17 -5.76 4.79 5.80
CA GLY A 17 -5.82 4.97 4.36
C GLY A 17 -6.69 6.14 3.94
N ARG A 18 -7.85 6.32 4.57
CA ARG A 18 -8.73 7.46 4.28
C ARG A 18 -8.06 8.80 4.61
N ALA A 19 -7.33 8.85 5.73
CA ALA A 19 -6.60 10.05 6.11
C ALA A 19 -5.50 10.39 5.10
N ILE A 20 -4.77 9.38 4.65
CA ILE A 20 -3.73 9.54 3.63
C ILE A 20 -4.35 10.00 2.30
N MET A 21 -5.44 9.36 1.88
CA MET A 21 -6.17 9.73 0.66
C MET A 21 -6.57 11.20 0.69
N LYS A 22 -7.12 11.65 1.81
CA LYS A 22 -7.56 13.03 1.98
C LYS A 22 -6.41 14.02 1.82
N GLN A 23 -5.26 13.73 2.42
CA GLN A 23 -4.11 14.62 2.36
C GLN A 23 -3.56 14.75 0.93
N PHE A 24 -3.40 13.63 0.24
CA PHE A 24 -2.92 13.68 -1.14
C PHE A 24 -3.94 14.27 -2.10
N SER A 25 -5.22 13.99 -1.91
CA SER A 25 -6.29 14.52 -2.77
C SER A 25 -6.44 16.03 -2.67
N ASN A 26 -6.05 16.62 -1.54
CA ASN A 26 -6.07 18.07 -1.36
C ASN A 26 -4.87 18.79 -2.00
N SER A 27 -3.93 18.03 -2.56
CA SER A 27 -2.75 18.60 -3.19
C SER A 27 -2.87 18.58 -4.72
N ASP A 28 -2.60 19.72 -5.34
CA ASP A 28 -2.58 19.82 -6.80
C ASP A 28 -1.36 19.15 -7.43
N LYS A 29 -0.41 18.72 -6.61
CA LYS A 29 0.84 18.11 -7.09
C LYS A 29 0.74 16.62 -7.33
N TRP A 30 -0.32 15.97 -6.85
CA TRP A 30 -0.46 14.53 -6.86
C TRP A 30 -1.72 14.07 -7.57
N GLU A 31 -1.54 13.05 -8.42
CA GLU A 31 -2.64 12.24 -8.92
C GLU A 31 -2.74 11.02 -8.03
N VAL A 32 -3.92 10.78 -7.44
CA VAL A 32 -4.11 9.81 -6.38
C VAL A 32 -5.02 8.67 -6.86
N LEU A 33 -4.59 7.43 -6.62
CA LEU A 33 -5.44 6.26 -6.80
C LEU A 33 -5.40 5.44 -5.52
N GLY A 34 -6.58 5.21 -4.94
CA GLY A 34 -6.71 4.34 -3.78
C GLY A 34 -7.25 2.98 -4.19
N LEU A 35 -6.75 1.92 -3.57
CA LEU A 35 -7.29 0.58 -3.72
C LEU A 35 -8.06 0.20 -2.47
N ALA A 36 -9.30 -0.22 -2.64
CA ALA A 36 -10.17 -0.64 -1.57
C ALA A 36 -10.81 -1.98 -1.90
N HIS A 37 -10.98 -2.84 -0.90
CA HIS A 37 -11.51 -4.19 -1.11
C HIS A 37 -12.98 -4.19 -1.53
N SER A 38 -13.79 -3.35 -0.90
CA SER A 38 -15.26 -3.41 -1.05
C SER A 38 -15.91 -2.13 -1.55
N ARG A 39 -15.14 -1.09 -1.80
CA ARG A 39 -15.69 0.20 -2.22
C ARG A 39 -15.05 0.70 -3.51
N ALA A 40 -15.87 1.37 -4.34
CA ALA A 40 -15.39 2.07 -5.51
C ALA A 40 -15.95 3.49 -5.48
N ALA A 41 -15.14 4.45 -5.88
CA ALA A 41 -15.50 5.86 -5.99
C ALA A 41 -14.59 6.50 -7.05
N GLU A 42 -14.69 7.80 -7.24
CA GLU A 42 -13.91 8.48 -8.28
C GLU A 42 -12.41 8.23 -8.19
N THR A 43 -11.86 8.27 -6.97
CA THR A 43 -10.43 8.05 -6.73
C THR A 43 -10.12 6.71 -6.07
N LEU A 44 -11.14 5.87 -5.88
CA LEU A 44 -11.01 4.54 -5.29
C LEU A 44 -11.35 3.48 -6.33
N LYS A 45 -10.46 2.52 -6.50
CA LYS A 45 -10.68 1.36 -7.35
C LYS A 45 -10.85 0.13 -6.46
N LYS A 46 -11.91 -0.65 -6.71
CA LYS A 46 -12.10 -1.91 -6.01
C LYS A 46 -11.07 -2.92 -6.49
N ALA A 47 -10.33 -3.50 -5.58
CA ALA A 47 -9.32 -4.50 -5.89
C ALA A 47 -9.12 -5.44 -4.72
N ASP A 48 -9.02 -6.73 -5.02
CA ASP A 48 -8.63 -7.74 -4.04
C ASP A 48 -7.12 -7.91 -4.09
N LEU A 49 -6.43 -7.43 -3.06
CA LEU A 49 -4.98 -7.48 -2.99
C LEU A 49 -4.45 -8.91 -2.92
N LEU A 50 -5.27 -9.87 -2.48
CA LEU A 50 -4.90 -11.29 -2.48
C LEU A 50 -4.91 -11.89 -3.89
N ASP A 51 -5.57 -11.25 -4.83
CA ASP A 51 -5.50 -11.62 -6.23
C ASP A 51 -4.33 -10.89 -6.89
N PHE A 52 -3.19 -11.55 -6.94
CA PHE A 52 -1.96 -10.95 -7.45
C PHE A 52 -2.04 -10.66 -8.95
N ASP A 53 -2.81 -11.45 -9.69
CA ASP A 53 -3.01 -11.25 -11.13
C ASP A 53 -3.87 -10.00 -11.42
N GLU A 54 -4.69 -9.59 -10.46
CA GLU A 54 -5.46 -8.34 -10.55
C GLU A 54 -4.60 -7.14 -10.11
N THR A 55 -3.83 -7.31 -9.05
CA THR A 55 -3.07 -6.23 -8.40
C THR A 55 -1.87 -5.75 -9.24
N LYS A 56 -1.09 -6.68 -9.79
CA LYS A 56 0.11 -6.33 -10.57
C LYS A 56 -0.20 -5.41 -11.76
N PRO A 57 -1.19 -5.71 -12.60
CA PRO A 57 -1.51 -4.83 -13.72
C PRO A 57 -1.90 -3.42 -13.30
N ILE A 58 -2.60 -3.28 -12.17
CA ILE A 58 -3.00 -1.97 -11.66
C ILE A 58 -1.77 -1.11 -11.36
N VAL A 59 -0.77 -1.66 -10.67
CA VAL A 59 0.46 -0.96 -10.37
C VAL A 59 1.21 -0.60 -11.66
N LYS A 60 1.35 -1.54 -12.58
CA LYS A 60 2.07 -1.33 -13.82
C LYS A 60 1.42 -0.32 -14.73
N GLU A 61 0.10 -0.28 -14.76
CA GLU A 61 -0.65 0.66 -15.61
C GLU A 61 -0.64 2.07 -15.01
N PHE A 62 -0.86 2.19 -13.71
CA PHE A 62 -0.87 3.49 -13.04
C PHE A 62 0.52 4.12 -12.93
N LYS A 63 1.55 3.32 -12.82
CA LYS A 63 2.96 3.74 -12.72
C LYS A 63 3.17 4.78 -11.63
N PRO A 64 2.85 4.44 -10.36
CA PRO A 64 3.01 5.40 -9.28
C PRO A 64 4.48 5.66 -8.97
N GLN A 65 4.85 6.88 -8.65
CA GLN A 65 6.15 7.19 -8.09
C GLN A 65 6.23 6.72 -6.64
N VAL A 66 5.10 6.80 -5.92
CA VAL A 66 5.02 6.37 -4.52
C VAL A 66 3.85 5.41 -4.38
N LEU A 67 4.10 4.26 -3.76
CA LEU A 67 3.06 3.34 -3.34
C LEU A 67 3.05 3.29 -1.83
N ILE A 68 1.94 3.69 -1.20
CA ILE A 68 1.78 3.63 0.25
C ILE A 68 0.92 2.41 0.56
N HIS A 69 1.54 1.39 1.14
CA HIS A 69 0.87 0.14 1.47
C HIS A 69 0.40 0.18 2.92
N SER A 70 -0.89 0.53 3.12
CA SER A 70 -1.51 0.58 4.43
C SER A 70 -2.52 -0.54 4.66
N ALA A 71 -2.74 -1.39 3.67
CA ALA A 71 -3.61 -2.55 3.81
C ALA A 71 -2.86 -3.70 4.47
N ALA A 72 -3.36 -4.15 5.63
CA ALA A 72 -2.81 -5.29 6.34
C ALA A 72 -3.86 -5.79 7.32
N GLU A 73 -3.83 -7.08 7.62
CA GLU A 73 -4.65 -7.60 8.72
C GLU A 73 -3.89 -7.35 10.02
N ARG A 74 -4.45 -6.49 10.86
CA ARG A 74 -3.80 -6.03 12.09
C ARG A 74 -4.56 -6.37 13.36
N ARG A 75 -5.76 -6.95 13.25
CA ARG A 75 -6.55 -7.34 14.41
C ARG A 75 -5.97 -8.62 15.00
N PRO A 76 -5.53 -8.62 16.28
CA PRO A 76 -4.85 -9.77 16.86
C PRO A 76 -5.70 -11.05 16.87
N ASP A 77 -7.01 -10.92 17.08
CA ASP A 77 -7.91 -12.06 17.07
C ASP A 77 -8.00 -12.74 15.71
N VAL A 78 -8.00 -11.96 14.64
CA VAL A 78 -8.00 -12.50 13.28
C VAL A 78 -6.65 -13.14 12.95
N VAL A 79 -5.55 -12.53 13.38
CA VAL A 79 -4.20 -13.08 13.16
C VAL A 79 -4.06 -14.45 13.84
N GLU A 80 -4.59 -14.61 15.06
CA GLU A 80 -4.54 -15.89 15.78
C GLU A 80 -5.42 -16.96 15.13
N ASN A 81 -6.58 -16.58 14.58
CA ASN A 81 -7.57 -17.53 14.08
C ASN A 81 -7.39 -17.92 12.61
N ASP A 82 -6.70 -17.09 11.82
CA ASP A 82 -6.45 -17.36 10.42
C ASP A 82 -5.06 -16.89 10.01
N GLU A 83 -4.07 -17.64 10.47
CA GLU A 83 -2.66 -17.33 10.25
C GLU A 83 -2.28 -17.35 8.77
N GLU A 84 -2.82 -18.29 7.99
CA GLU A 84 -2.51 -18.41 6.56
C GLU A 84 -2.96 -17.19 5.78
N THR A 85 -4.20 -16.72 5.98
CA THR A 85 -4.72 -15.52 5.31
C THR A 85 -3.94 -14.28 5.75
N CYS A 86 -3.62 -14.18 7.04
CA CYS A 86 -2.84 -13.05 7.54
C CYS A 86 -1.44 -13.03 6.95
N THR A 87 -0.79 -14.17 6.83
CA THR A 87 0.54 -14.26 6.22
C THR A 87 0.46 -13.87 4.75
N LYS A 88 -0.52 -14.37 4.02
CA LYS A 88 -0.71 -14.01 2.62
C LYS A 88 -0.96 -12.52 2.44
N MET A 89 -1.81 -11.91 3.28
CA MET A 89 -2.11 -10.48 3.22
C MET A 89 -0.91 -9.63 3.63
N ASN A 90 -0.23 -10.00 4.72
CA ASN A 90 0.82 -9.15 5.27
C ASN A 90 2.18 -9.35 4.60
N VAL A 91 2.48 -10.55 4.13
CA VAL A 91 3.76 -10.88 3.50
C VAL A 91 3.64 -10.98 1.99
N GLY A 92 2.73 -11.83 1.51
CA GLY A 92 2.59 -12.10 0.08
C GLY A 92 2.19 -10.88 -0.73
N VAL A 93 1.22 -10.11 -0.24
CA VAL A 93 0.78 -8.86 -0.90
C VAL A 93 1.91 -7.84 -0.92
N THR A 94 2.59 -7.65 0.21
CA THR A 94 3.71 -6.72 0.31
C THR A 94 4.82 -7.08 -0.66
N GLU A 95 5.16 -8.36 -0.75
CA GLU A 95 6.17 -8.85 -1.69
C GLU A 95 5.76 -8.60 -3.15
N THR A 96 4.51 -8.89 -3.49
CA THR A 96 3.99 -8.67 -4.84
C THR A 96 4.04 -7.20 -5.24
N LEU A 97 3.63 -6.31 -4.35
CA LEU A 97 3.66 -4.87 -4.60
C LEU A 97 5.10 -4.37 -4.74
N ALA A 98 6.01 -4.84 -3.88
CA ALA A 98 7.41 -4.46 -3.94
C ALA A 98 8.06 -4.89 -5.26
N LYS A 99 7.76 -6.10 -5.73
CA LYS A 99 8.25 -6.59 -7.02
C LYS A 99 7.70 -5.77 -8.18
N ALA A 100 6.41 -5.42 -8.15
CA ALA A 100 5.81 -4.60 -9.19
C ALA A 100 6.45 -3.21 -9.24
N MET A 101 6.71 -2.59 -8.10
CA MET A 101 7.41 -1.30 -8.04
C MET A 101 8.83 -1.41 -8.53
N ASN A 102 9.53 -2.48 -8.20
CA ASN A 102 10.91 -2.70 -8.67
C ASN A 102 10.97 -2.86 -10.19
N GLU A 103 9.96 -3.52 -10.78
CA GLU A 103 9.87 -3.63 -12.24
C GLU A 103 9.68 -2.28 -12.91
N LEU A 104 8.98 -1.34 -12.26
CA LEU A 104 8.84 0.03 -12.78
C LEU A 104 10.17 0.78 -12.77
N ASN A 105 11.05 0.51 -11.81
CA ASN A 105 12.35 1.17 -11.74
C ASN A 105 13.29 0.80 -12.89
N SER A 106 12.99 -0.26 -13.64
CA SER A 106 13.72 -0.60 -14.84
C SER A 106 13.30 0.23 -16.07
N ASP A 107 12.23 1.02 -15.95
CA ASP A 107 11.77 1.89 -17.02
C ASP A 107 12.46 3.25 -16.92
N LEU A 108 13.31 3.56 -17.88
CA LEU A 108 14.11 4.78 -17.89
C LEU A 108 13.29 6.05 -18.08
N GLU A 109 12.04 5.95 -18.56
CA GLU A 109 11.17 7.10 -18.73
C GLU A 109 10.53 7.57 -17.42
N ILE A 110 10.56 6.71 -16.41
CA ILE A 110 9.95 7.00 -15.12
C ILE A 110 11.07 7.17 -14.09
N PRO A 111 11.22 8.38 -13.53
CA PRO A 111 12.20 8.57 -12.47
C PRO A 111 11.76 7.84 -11.20
N GLU A 112 12.59 7.73 -10.28
CA GLU A 112 12.46 7.00 -9.02
C GLU A 112 11.06 6.59 -8.58
N HIS A 113 10.92 5.29 -8.27
CA HIS A 113 9.73 4.72 -7.65
C HIS A 113 10.10 4.13 -6.31
N PHE A 114 9.26 4.32 -5.29
CA PHE A 114 9.48 3.66 -4.02
C PHE A 114 8.16 3.28 -3.37
N MET A 115 8.24 2.30 -2.45
CA MET A 115 7.10 1.84 -1.67
C MET A 115 7.33 2.18 -0.20
N LEU A 116 6.32 2.79 0.41
CA LEU A 116 6.29 3.00 1.85
C LEU A 116 5.34 1.96 2.45
N TYR A 117 5.90 1.06 3.27
CA TYR A 117 5.13 0.04 3.96
C TYR A 117 4.82 0.52 5.37
N ILE A 118 3.52 0.54 5.71
CA ILE A 118 3.08 0.93 7.05
C ILE A 118 3.08 -0.31 7.92
N SER A 119 3.97 -0.34 8.88
CA SER A 119 4.07 -1.42 9.86
C SER A 119 3.14 -1.16 11.05
N THR A 120 3.14 -2.06 12.02
CA THR A 120 2.30 -1.99 13.20
C THR A 120 3.15 -2.19 14.44
N ASP A 121 2.72 -1.62 15.57
CA ASP A 121 3.36 -1.83 16.87
C ASP A 121 3.16 -3.26 17.41
N TYR A 122 2.27 -4.03 16.81
CA TYR A 122 2.10 -5.45 17.14
C TYR A 122 3.29 -6.33 16.74
N VAL A 123 4.29 -5.78 16.03
CA VAL A 123 5.55 -6.49 15.79
C VAL A 123 6.41 -6.57 17.05
N PHE A 124 6.14 -5.73 18.04
CA PHE A 124 6.87 -5.70 19.32
C PHE A 124 6.12 -6.49 20.38
N ASP A 125 6.87 -7.17 21.25
CA ASP A 125 6.29 -7.98 22.31
C ASP A 125 5.95 -7.18 23.59
N GLY A 126 6.32 -5.92 23.66
CA GLY A 126 6.07 -5.07 24.82
C GLY A 126 7.09 -5.24 25.96
N SER A 127 8.12 -6.06 25.76
CA SER A 127 9.05 -6.41 26.83
C SER A 127 10.14 -5.38 27.08
N SER A 128 10.48 -4.55 26.11
CA SER A 128 11.64 -3.64 26.19
C SER A 128 11.36 -2.25 25.58
N PRO A 129 10.25 -1.57 25.95
CA PRO A 129 10.03 -0.21 25.44
C PRO A 129 10.99 0.80 26.09
N PRO A 130 11.34 1.92 25.46
CA PRO A 130 11.00 2.26 24.09
C PRO A 130 11.88 1.53 23.07
N TYR A 131 11.29 1.18 21.93
CA TYR A 131 12.01 0.51 20.86
C TYR A 131 12.61 1.53 19.91
N LYS A 132 13.82 1.26 19.44
CA LYS A 132 14.55 2.15 18.56
C LYS A 132 14.74 1.51 17.20
N PRO A 133 14.78 2.30 16.12
CA PRO A 133 15.13 1.76 14.81
C PRO A 133 16.52 1.14 14.83
N THR A 134 16.67 -0.02 14.19
CA THR A 134 17.97 -0.64 13.97
C THR A 134 18.32 -0.51 12.49
N LEU A 135 19.56 -0.09 12.24
CA LEU A 135 20.06 0.07 10.88
C LEU A 135 20.69 -1.22 10.36
#